data_0c550fa9ee119cd300f55c659b605876
#
_entry.id   0c550fa9ee119cd300f55c659b605876
#
_cell.length_a   1.000
_cell.length_b   1.000
_cell.length_c   1.000
_cell.angle_alpha   90.00
_cell.angle_beta   90.00
_cell.angle_gamma   90.00
#
_symmetry.space_group_name_H-M   'P 1'
#
loop_
_entity.id
_entity.type
_entity.pdbx_description
1 polymer ?
#
loop_
_entity_poly.entity_id
_entity_poly.type
_entity_poly.pdbx_seq_one_letter_code
_entity_poly.pdbx_strand_id
1 'polypeptide(L)'
;MSASMPTPMMVHLFAALAALLLGAWQLLAARRGARHRMVGYLWLLAMLVTSLSSFRLESGLGIAWLAGFSPIHALSVFTMISLAMALFHARARDFRRHRRWIAGAYAGLVAAGVVAAALPGRALHAMLFVELPRIVVAAAAQQF
;
A
#
# COMPACT_ATOMS: atom_id res chain seq x y z
N MET A 1 -12.19 25.85 -4.15
CA MET A 1 -10.74 25.62 -4.28
C MET A 1 -10.50 24.13 -4.06
N SER A 2 -10.31 23.36 -5.12
CA SER A 2 -9.91 21.96 -5.01
C SER A 2 -8.45 21.92 -4.55
N ALA A 3 -8.23 21.55 -3.29
CA ALA A 3 -6.88 21.31 -2.79
C ALA A 3 -6.30 20.12 -3.57
N SER A 4 -5.42 20.37 -4.52
CA SER A 4 -4.68 19.32 -5.21
C SER A 4 -3.88 18.52 -4.17
N MET A 5 -4.02 17.21 -4.18
CA MET A 5 -3.23 16.36 -3.29
C MET A 5 -1.73 16.58 -3.53
N PRO A 6 -0.92 16.62 -2.45
CA PRO A 6 0.54 16.70 -2.61
C PRO A 6 1.07 15.53 -3.43
N THR A 7 2.00 15.79 -4.34
CA THR A 7 2.59 14.77 -5.24
C THR A 7 3.06 13.51 -4.52
N PRO A 8 3.74 13.58 -3.35
CA PRO A 8 4.14 12.37 -2.61
C PRO A 8 2.97 11.48 -2.18
N MET A 9 1.84 12.10 -1.82
CA MET A 9 0.64 11.38 -1.42
C MET A 9 -0.02 10.67 -2.61
N MET A 10 -0.05 11.30 -3.78
CA MET A 10 -0.55 10.68 -5.02
C MET A 10 0.31 9.47 -5.40
N VAL A 11 1.63 9.62 -5.40
CA VAL A 11 2.57 8.52 -5.69
C VAL A 11 2.37 7.36 -4.72
N HIS A 12 2.27 7.65 -3.42
CA HIS A 12 2.00 6.63 -2.41
C HIS A 12 0.69 5.89 -2.67
N LEU A 13 -0.39 6.62 -2.91
CA LEU A 13 -1.72 6.03 -3.12
C LEU A 13 -1.76 5.14 -4.36
N PHE A 14 -1.24 5.61 -5.50
CA PHE A 14 -1.19 4.82 -6.73
C PHE A 14 -0.31 3.58 -6.58
N ALA A 15 0.84 3.70 -5.94
CA ALA A 15 1.72 2.57 -5.68
C ALA A 15 1.06 1.55 -4.74
N ALA A 16 0.37 2.00 -3.68
CA ALA A 16 -0.35 1.13 -2.76
C ALA A 16 -1.51 0.39 -3.43
N LEU A 17 -2.29 1.08 -4.27
CA LEU A 17 -3.37 0.45 -5.05
C LEU A 17 -2.82 -0.57 -6.05
N ALA A 18 -1.74 -0.23 -6.77
CA ALA A 18 -1.08 -1.17 -7.67
C ALA A 18 -0.56 -2.40 -6.91
N ALA A 19 0.08 -2.20 -5.74
CA ALA A 19 0.54 -3.30 -4.89
C ALA A 19 -0.62 -4.17 -4.39
N LEU A 20 -1.75 -3.57 -4.03
CA LEU A 20 -2.94 -4.29 -3.58
C LEU A 20 -3.49 -5.20 -4.69
N LEU A 21 -3.68 -4.65 -5.90
CA LEU A 21 -4.22 -5.39 -7.05
C LEU A 21 -3.26 -6.47 -7.56
N LEU A 22 -1.98 -6.13 -7.74
CA LEU A 22 -0.96 -7.09 -8.17
C LEU A 22 -0.75 -8.20 -7.15
N GLY A 23 -0.80 -7.89 -5.85
CA GLY A 23 -0.69 -8.87 -4.78
C GLY A 23 -1.89 -9.82 -4.74
N ALA A 24 -3.11 -9.31 -4.85
CA ALA A 24 -4.31 -10.13 -4.97
C ALA A 24 -4.23 -11.06 -6.19
N TRP A 25 -3.85 -10.52 -7.34
CA TRP A 25 -3.62 -11.32 -8.55
C TRP A 25 -2.61 -12.45 -8.32
N GLN A 26 -1.45 -12.14 -7.70
CA GLN A 26 -0.40 -13.13 -7.41
C GLN A 26 -0.87 -14.24 -6.46
N LEU A 27 -1.76 -13.94 -5.52
CA LEU A 27 -2.32 -14.92 -4.60
C LEU A 27 -3.33 -15.84 -5.29
N LEU A 28 -4.09 -15.32 -6.26
CA LEU A 28 -5.16 -16.05 -6.96
C LEU A 28 -4.69 -16.76 -8.22
N ALA A 29 -3.68 -16.23 -8.92
CA ALA A 29 -3.18 -16.76 -10.19
C ALA A 29 -2.21 -17.93 -10.01
N ALA A 30 -1.88 -18.60 -11.14
CA ALA A 30 -0.91 -19.69 -11.18
C ALA A 30 0.48 -19.24 -10.66
N ARG A 31 1.00 -19.97 -9.69
CA ARG A 31 2.15 -19.60 -8.85
C ARG A 31 3.51 -19.98 -9.44
N ARG A 32 3.64 -20.19 -10.75
CA ARG A 32 4.89 -20.61 -11.41
C ARG A 32 5.03 -19.99 -12.80
N GLY A 33 6.28 -19.96 -13.29
CA GLY A 33 6.61 -19.53 -14.64
C GLY A 33 7.01 -18.07 -14.78
N ALA A 34 7.21 -17.63 -16.03
CA ALA A 34 7.68 -16.28 -16.35
C ALA A 34 6.70 -15.18 -15.91
N ARG A 35 5.40 -15.41 -16.10
CA ARG A 35 4.34 -14.47 -15.69
C ARG A 35 4.35 -14.22 -14.19
N HIS A 36 4.47 -15.27 -13.36
CA HIS A 36 4.59 -15.11 -11.91
C HIS A 36 5.80 -14.26 -11.52
N ARG A 37 6.95 -14.47 -12.15
CA ARG A 37 8.15 -13.67 -11.90
C ARG A 37 7.97 -12.22 -12.30
N MET A 38 7.44 -11.95 -13.48
CA MET A 38 7.22 -10.60 -13.99
C MET A 38 6.27 -9.81 -13.09
N VAL A 39 5.08 -10.36 -12.80
CA VAL A 39 4.10 -9.71 -11.91
C VAL A 39 4.66 -9.59 -10.50
N GLY A 40 5.44 -10.57 -10.03
CA GLY A 40 6.13 -10.53 -8.75
C GLY A 40 7.13 -9.37 -8.64
N TYR A 41 7.93 -9.10 -9.66
CA TYR A 41 8.83 -7.95 -9.67
C TYR A 41 8.08 -6.61 -9.72
N LEU A 42 7.01 -6.52 -10.51
CA LEU A 42 6.16 -5.32 -10.52
C LEU A 42 5.53 -5.08 -9.15
N TRP A 43 5.07 -6.14 -8.50
CA TRP A 43 4.53 -6.06 -7.14
C TRP A 43 5.59 -5.63 -6.12
N LEU A 44 6.79 -6.20 -6.17
CA LEU A 44 7.91 -5.80 -5.32
C LEU A 44 8.25 -4.32 -5.49
N LEU A 45 8.29 -3.83 -6.74
CA LEU A 45 8.53 -2.43 -7.05
C LEU A 45 7.44 -1.53 -6.47
N ALA A 46 6.16 -1.88 -6.67
CA ALA A 46 5.04 -1.13 -6.12
C ALA A 46 5.08 -1.06 -4.59
N MET A 47 5.37 -2.18 -3.91
CA MET A 47 5.55 -2.25 -2.46
C MET A 47 6.72 -1.39 -1.98
N LEU A 48 7.85 -1.41 -2.70
CA LEU A 48 9.02 -0.60 -2.37
C LEU A 48 8.71 0.89 -2.49
N VAL A 49 8.05 1.31 -3.59
CA VAL A 49 7.62 2.71 -3.77
C VAL A 49 6.64 3.12 -2.69
N THR A 50 5.67 2.27 -2.34
CA THR A 50 4.72 2.51 -1.23
C THR A 50 5.46 2.71 0.09
N SER A 51 6.42 1.84 0.41
CA SER A 51 7.19 1.93 1.66
C SER A 51 8.09 3.16 1.71
N LEU A 52 8.79 3.49 0.62
CA LEU A 52 9.67 4.66 0.56
C LEU A 52 8.90 5.97 0.59
N SER A 53 7.78 6.06 -0.15
CA SER A 53 6.94 7.26 -0.16
C SER A 53 6.28 7.52 1.19
N SER A 54 6.02 6.49 2.00
CA SER A 54 5.42 6.65 3.33
C SER A 54 6.28 7.49 4.30
N PHE A 55 7.62 7.47 4.14
CA PHE A 55 8.51 8.30 4.95
C PHE A 55 8.37 9.82 4.69
N ARG A 56 7.75 10.19 3.57
CA ARG A 56 7.46 11.60 3.23
C ARG A 56 6.07 12.05 3.67
N LEU A 57 5.25 11.13 4.19
CA LEU A 57 3.91 11.43 4.65
C LEU A 57 3.93 11.70 6.16
N GLU A 58 3.53 12.90 6.53
CA GLU A 58 3.31 13.24 7.93
C GLU A 58 2.11 12.44 8.45
N SER A 59 2.35 11.53 9.38
CA SER A 59 1.31 10.61 9.85
C SER A 59 0.36 11.23 10.87
N GLY A 60 0.68 12.39 11.42
CA GLY A 60 -0.07 13.01 12.52
C GLY A 60 -0.11 12.19 13.84
N LEU A 61 0.41 10.96 13.81
CA LEU A 61 0.54 10.04 14.95
C LEU A 61 2.00 9.92 15.42
N GLY A 62 2.82 10.93 15.11
CA GLY A 62 4.22 10.95 15.50
C GLY A 62 4.37 10.98 17.03
N ILE A 63 5.19 10.07 17.57
CA ILE A 63 5.56 10.08 18.96
C ILE A 63 6.67 11.10 19.13
N ALA A 64 6.43 12.20 19.81
CA ALA A 64 7.33 13.37 19.88
C ALA A 64 8.77 13.01 20.33
N TRP A 65 8.92 12.06 21.26
CA TRP A 65 10.23 11.62 21.76
C TRP A 65 11.00 10.67 20.79
N LEU A 66 10.32 10.18 19.74
CA LEU A 66 10.91 9.36 18.66
C LEU A 66 11.14 10.19 17.38
N ALA A 67 11.40 11.49 17.48
CA ALA A 67 11.66 12.39 16.34
C ALA A 67 10.58 12.31 15.23
N GLY A 68 9.30 12.14 15.62
CA GLY A 68 8.19 12.04 14.68
C GLY A 68 7.99 10.65 14.06
N PHE A 69 8.75 9.66 14.47
CA PHE A 69 8.54 8.26 14.03
C PHE A 69 7.17 7.76 14.48
N SER A 70 6.39 7.26 13.55
CA SER A 70 5.07 6.70 13.82
C SER A 70 5.06 5.19 13.55
N PRO A 71 4.05 4.46 14.06
CA PRO A 71 3.86 3.03 13.77
C PRO A 71 3.88 2.69 12.26
N ILE A 72 3.49 3.64 11.41
CA ILE A 72 3.52 3.49 9.95
C ILE A 72 4.96 3.37 9.40
N HIS A 73 5.91 4.10 9.98
CA HIS A 73 7.32 4.00 9.59
C HIS A 73 7.91 2.64 9.98
N ALA A 74 7.56 2.13 11.16
CA ALA A 74 7.94 0.78 11.59
C ALA A 74 7.37 -0.29 10.65
N LEU A 75 6.13 -0.14 10.21
CA LEU A 75 5.51 -1.02 9.22
C LEU A 75 6.22 -0.95 7.87
N SER A 76 6.66 0.24 7.44
CA SER A 76 7.40 0.41 6.18
C SER A 76 8.76 -0.26 6.24
N VAL A 77 9.50 -0.13 7.35
CA VAL A 77 10.76 -0.84 7.57
C VAL A 77 10.54 -2.36 7.58
N PHE A 78 9.54 -2.84 8.32
CA PHE A 78 9.17 -4.25 8.33
C PHE A 78 8.83 -4.76 6.92
N THR A 79 8.09 -3.98 6.13
CA THR A 79 7.77 -4.31 4.74
C THR A 79 9.04 -4.44 3.90
N MET A 80 9.96 -3.48 3.97
CA MET A 80 11.23 -3.54 3.22
C MET A 80 12.05 -4.80 3.58
N ILE A 81 12.15 -5.13 4.86
CA ILE A 81 12.81 -6.37 5.33
C ILE A 81 12.08 -7.59 4.74
N SER A 82 10.75 -7.60 4.80
CA SER A 82 9.94 -8.71 4.28
C SER A 82 10.14 -8.93 2.78
N LEU A 83 10.23 -7.85 1.98
CA LEU A 83 10.51 -7.94 0.55
C LEU A 83 11.92 -8.52 0.27
N ALA A 84 12.92 -8.06 1.01
CA ALA A 84 14.29 -8.56 0.89
C ALA A 84 14.36 -10.06 1.24
N MET A 85 13.75 -10.47 2.35
CA MET A 85 13.69 -11.87 2.78
C MET A 85 12.89 -12.74 1.81
N ALA A 86 11.79 -12.23 1.27
CA ALA A 86 11.02 -12.93 0.26
C ALA A 86 11.87 -13.20 -1.00
N LEU A 87 12.60 -12.22 -1.47
CA LEU A 87 13.48 -12.35 -2.64
C LEU A 87 14.65 -13.30 -2.37
N PHE A 88 15.28 -13.20 -1.20
CA PHE A 88 16.33 -14.10 -0.76
C PHE A 88 15.85 -15.57 -0.77
N HIS A 89 14.72 -15.86 -0.14
CA HIS A 89 14.17 -17.22 -0.09
C HIS A 89 13.69 -17.72 -1.46
N ALA A 90 13.22 -16.83 -2.34
CA ALA A 90 12.89 -17.20 -3.71
C ALA A 90 14.13 -17.67 -4.48
N ARG A 91 15.27 -16.97 -4.34
CA ARG A 91 16.56 -17.35 -4.95
C ARG A 91 17.13 -18.64 -4.35
N ALA A 92 16.98 -18.82 -3.03
CA ALA A 92 17.37 -20.03 -2.33
C ALA A 92 16.42 -21.22 -2.60
N ARG A 93 15.39 -21.06 -3.45
CA ARG A 93 14.35 -22.06 -3.75
C ARG A 93 13.55 -22.54 -2.51
N ASP A 94 13.61 -21.80 -1.42
CA ASP A 94 12.77 -22.03 -0.23
C ASP A 94 11.42 -21.32 -0.40
N PHE A 95 10.56 -21.93 -1.20
CA PHE A 95 9.24 -21.36 -1.55
C PHE A 95 8.28 -21.32 -0.35
N ARG A 96 8.54 -22.11 0.70
CA ARG A 96 7.72 -22.08 1.93
C ARG A 96 7.96 -20.78 2.69
N ARG A 97 9.23 -20.41 2.91
CA ARG A 97 9.60 -19.16 3.58
C ARG A 97 9.30 -17.95 2.68
N HIS A 98 9.59 -18.02 1.38
CA HIS A 98 9.20 -17.00 0.43
C HIS A 98 7.72 -16.64 0.57
N ARG A 99 6.83 -17.62 0.57
CA ARG A 99 5.38 -17.40 0.70
C ARG A 99 4.98 -16.75 2.02
N ARG A 100 5.63 -17.11 3.13
CA ARG A 100 5.36 -16.51 4.45
C ARG A 100 5.70 -15.02 4.47
N TRP A 101 6.85 -14.65 3.94
CA TRP A 101 7.29 -13.26 3.87
C TRP A 101 6.39 -12.41 2.96
N ILE A 102 6.02 -12.93 1.78
CA ILE A 102 5.07 -12.26 0.88
C ILE A 102 3.70 -12.09 1.53
N ALA A 103 3.18 -13.13 2.17
CA ALA A 103 1.87 -13.05 2.85
C ALA A 103 1.89 -12.05 4.00
N GLY A 104 2.97 -11.99 4.79
CA GLY A 104 3.14 -11.01 5.85
C GLY A 104 3.17 -9.56 5.32
N ALA A 105 3.97 -9.31 4.27
CA ALA A 105 4.04 -8.00 3.64
C ALA A 105 2.68 -7.56 3.05
N TYR A 106 1.97 -8.47 2.38
CA TYR A 106 0.66 -8.19 1.81
C TYR A 106 -0.40 -7.94 2.89
N ALA A 107 -0.40 -8.75 3.96
CA ALA A 107 -1.31 -8.54 5.10
C ALA A 107 -1.06 -7.18 5.77
N GLY A 108 0.20 -6.76 5.91
CA GLY A 108 0.56 -5.44 6.40
C GLY A 108 0.02 -4.31 5.51
N LEU A 109 0.12 -4.44 4.19
CA LEU A 109 -0.45 -3.49 3.24
C LEU A 109 -1.98 -3.38 3.39
N VAL A 110 -2.67 -4.52 3.45
CA VAL A 110 -4.13 -4.56 3.62
C VAL A 110 -4.53 -3.93 4.95
N ALA A 111 -3.86 -4.28 6.04
CA ALA A 111 -4.14 -3.73 7.36
C ALA A 111 -3.93 -2.20 7.39
N ALA A 112 -2.84 -1.71 6.81
CA ALA A 112 -2.58 -0.26 6.69
C ALA A 112 -3.67 0.45 5.86
N GLY A 113 -4.11 -0.16 4.75
CA GLY A 113 -5.19 0.36 3.91
C GLY A 113 -6.52 0.43 4.65
N VAL A 114 -6.87 -0.62 5.40
CA VAL A 114 -8.09 -0.65 6.23
C VAL A 114 -8.04 0.43 7.30
N VAL A 115 -6.92 0.58 8.01
CA VAL A 115 -6.74 1.63 9.03
C VAL A 115 -6.85 3.02 8.40
N ALA A 116 -6.23 3.24 7.23
CA ALA A 116 -6.30 4.52 6.52
C ALA A 116 -7.71 4.85 6.03
N ALA A 117 -8.52 3.85 5.67
CA ALA A 117 -9.92 4.02 5.29
C ALA A 117 -10.85 4.23 6.48
N ALA A 118 -10.59 3.54 7.61
CA ALA A 118 -11.46 3.56 8.77
C ALA A 118 -11.29 4.79 9.66
N LEU A 119 -10.07 5.35 9.75
CA LEU A 119 -9.80 6.46 10.67
C LEU A 119 -10.18 7.82 10.07
N PRO A 120 -11.09 8.58 10.72
CA PRO A 120 -11.39 9.96 10.35
C PRO A 120 -10.13 10.85 10.34
N GLY A 121 -10.09 11.84 9.45
CA GLY A 121 -8.93 12.73 9.28
C GLY A 121 -7.83 12.15 8.38
N ARG A 122 -7.97 10.93 7.89
CA ARG A 122 -7.07 10.35 6.88
C ARG A 122 -7.55 10.67 5.46
N ALA A 123 -6.61 10.89 4.55
CA ALA A 123 -6.92 11.22 3.16
C ALA A 123 -7.79 10.16 2.48
N LEU A 124 -7.51 8.89 2.69
CA LEU A 124 -8.28 7.80 2.11
C LEU A 124 -9.71 7.76 2.67
N HIS A 125 -9.89 7.99 3.97
CA HIS A 125 -11.21 8.12 4.58
C HIS A 125 -12.00 9.29 3.98
N ALA A 126 -11.37 10.47 3.86
CA ALA A 126 -12.01 11.64 3.26
C ALA A 126 -12.42 11.39 1.79
N MET A 127 -11.54 10.75 1.00
CA MET A 127 -11.85 10.40 -0.39
C MET A 127 -13.05 9.45 -0.49
N LEU A 128 -13.10 8.40 0.31
CA LEU A 128 -14.12 7.36 0.20
C LEU A 128 -15.48 7.80 0.76
N PHE A 129 -15.48 8.49 1.90
CA PHE A 129 -16.71 8.75 2.66
C PHE A 129 -17.20 10.20 2.56
N VAL A 130 -16.39 11.12 2.04
CA VAL A 130 -16.77 12.54 1.89
C VAL A 130 -16.80 12.95 0.42
N GLU A 131 -15.69 12.79 -0.30
CA GLU A 131 -15.57 13.32 -1.67
C GLU A 131 -16.31 12.47 -2.70
N LEU A 132 -16.14 11.14 -2.66
CA LEU A 132 -16.78 10.23 -3.61
C LEU A 132 -18.31 10.29 -3.55
N PRO A 133 -18.99 10.26 -2.38
CA PRO A 133 -20.43 10.45 -2.30
C PRO A 133 -20.90 11.80 -2.83
N ARG A 134 -20.14 12.88 -2.55
CA ARG A 134 -20.48 14.22 -3.08
C ARG A 134 -20.43 14.26 -4.61
N ILE A 135 -19.40 13.65 -5.22
CA ILE A 135 -19.27 13.60 -6.68
C ILE A 135 -20.41 12.79 -7.29
N VAL A 136 -20.75 11.64 -6.70
CA VAL A 136 -21.86 10.78 -7.19
C VAL A 136 -23.19 11.51 -7.10
N VAL A 137 -23.49 12.18 -5.98
CA VAL A 137 -24.73 12.95 -5.80
C VAL A 137 -24.79 14.11 -6.78
N ALA A 138 -23.69 14.85 -6.97
CA ALA A 138 -23.63 15.97 -7.92
C ALA A 138 -23.82 15.50 -9.37
N ALA A 139 -23.22 14.36 -9.76
CA ALA A 139 -23.40 13.79 -11.09
C ALA A 139 -24.85 13.31 -11.33
N ALA A 140 -25.49 12.71 -10.33
CA ALA A 140 -26.89 12.30 -10.40
C ALA A 140 -27.83 13.50 -10.54
N ALA A 141 -27.55 14.61 -9.84
CA ALA A 141 -28.40 15.82 -9.92
C ALA A 141 -28.32 16.54 -11.28
N GLN A 142 -27.28 16.29 -12.08
CA GLN A 142 -27.15 16.85 -13.43
C GLN A 142 -27.92 16.06 -14.51
N GLN A 143 -28.47 14.91 -14.17
CA GLN A 143 -29.22 14.06 -15.11
C GLN A 143 -30.74 14.29 -15.06
N PHE A 144 -31.20 15.15 -14.15
CA PHE A 144 -32.58 15.59 -14.00
C PHE A 144 -32.72 17.09 -14.27
#